data_bfadb71d8ceea6199b3177e9a72ee66c
#
_entry.id   bfadb71d8ceea6199b3177e9a72ee66c
#
_cell.length_a   1.000
_cell.length_b   1.000
_cell.length_c   1.000
_cell.angle_alpha   90.00
_cell.angle_beta   90.00
_cell.angle_gamma   90.00
#
_symmetry.space_group_name_H-M   'P 1'
#
loop_
_entity.id
_entity.type
_entity.pdbx_description
1 polymer ?
#
loop_
_entity_poly.entity_id
_entity_poly.type
_entity_poly.pdbx_seq_one_letter_code
_entity_poly.pdbx_strand_id
1 'polypeptide(L)'
;MIVENTSELKERIERLKREKNAVILAHYYTRPEVQAVADFLGDSLALSVRAQSVDADVILFAGVHFMAETAKVLCPEKKVLIPCPEAGCSLADSCPAAEFAAFKAKYPGHRVVSY
;
A
#
# COMPACT_ATOMS: atom_id res chain seq x y z
N MET A 1 7.41 9.93 -27.86
CA MET A 1 6.75 9.34 -26.67
C MET A 1 5.45 8.70 -27.15
N ILE A 2 5.36 7.38 -27.03
CA ILE A 2 4.13 6.67 -27.38
C ILE A 2 3.19 6.88 -26.20
N VAL A 3 2.15 7.69 -26.39
CA VAL A 3 1.06 7.77 -25.44
C VAL A 3 0.26 6.49 -25.60
N GLU A 4 0.49 5.50 -24.76
CA GLU A 4 -0.35 4.33 -24.72
C GLU A 4 -1.79 4.78 -24.42
N ASN A 5 -2.71 4.28 -25.22
CA ASN A 5 -4.14 4.59 -25.02
C ASN A 5 -4.56 4.07 -23.63
N THR A 6 -5.11 4.92 -22.80
CA THR A 6 -5.57 4.58 -21.44
C THR A 6 -6.49 3.35 -21.44
N SER A 7 -7.27 3.16 -22.49
CA SER A 7 -8.14 1.99 -22.67
C SER A 7 -7.31 0.70 -22.81
N GLU A 8 -6.27 0.73 -23.62
CA GLU A 8 -5.38 -0.43 -23.83
C GLU A 8 -4.63 -0.80 -22.55
N LEU A 9 -4.15 0.21 -21.81
CA LEU A 9 -3.51 -0.03 -20.52
C LEU A 9 -4.46 -0.69 -19.53
N LYS A 10 -5.69 -0.22 -19.46
CA LYS A 10 -6.72 -0.81 -18.59
C LYS A 10 -6.98 -2.27 -18.94
N GLU A 11 -7.15 -2.59 -20.21
CA GLU A 11 -7.36 -3.96 -20.68
C GLU A 11 -6.17 -4.87 -20.35
N ARG A 12 -4.94 -4.36 -20.51
CA ARG A 12 -3.71 -5.09 -20.14
C ARG A 12 -3.64 -5.35 -18.65
N ILE A 13 -3.99 -4.37 -17.82
CA ILE A 13 -4.03 -4.52 -16.36
C ILE A 13 -5.05 -5.59 -15.97
N GLU A 14 -6.26 -5.50 -16.49
CA GLU A 14 -7.33 -6.48 -16.19
C GLU A 14 -6.94 -7.91 -16.62
N ARG A 15 -6.25 -8.05 -17.75
CA ARG A 15 -5.71 -9.36 -18.17
C ARG A 15 -4.66 -9.87 -17.19
N LEU A 16 -3.69 -9.04 -16.82
CA LEU A 16 -2.62 -9.43 -15.89
C LEU A 16 -3.15 -9.77 -14.50
N LYS A 17 -4.18 -9.07 -14.02
CA LYS A 17 -4.85 -9.41 -12.77
C LYS A 17 -5.39 -10.83 -12.80
N ARG A 18 -6.05 -11.22 -13.88
CA ARG A 18 -6.56 -12.60 -14.04
C ARG A 18 -5.44 -13.63 -14.16
N GLU A 19 -4.46 -13.38 -15.03
CA GLU A 19 -3.34 -14.29 -15.26
C GLU A 19 -2.51 -14.56 -14.01
N LYS A 20 -2.38 -13.59 -13.15
CA LYS A 20 -1.53 -13.67 -11.96
C LYS A 20 -2.30 -13.92 -10.66
N ASN A 21 -3.62 -14.09 -10.75
CA ASN A 21 -4.49 -14.12 -9.58
C ASN A 21 -4.19 -12.96 -8.62
N ALA A 22 -4.28 -11.75 -9.14
CA ALA A 22 -3.88 -10.52 -8.45
C ALA A 22 -5.07 -9.59 -8.22
N VAL A 23 -5.03 -8.87 -7.12
CA VAL A 23 -5.94 -7.77 -6.82
C VAL A 23 -5.15 -6.48 -6.64
N ILE A 24 -5.79 -5.36 -6.97
CA ILE A 24 -5.25 -4.02 -6.75
C ILE A 24 -6.02 -3.37 -5.61
N LEU A 25 -5.32 -3.06 -4.54
CA LEU A 25 -5.80 -2.27 -3.43
C LEU A 25 -5.25 -0.86 -3.57
N ALA A 26 -6.10 0.15 -3.75
CA ALA A 26 -5.66 1.53 -3.92
C ALA A 26 -6.18 2.43 -2.81
N HIS A 27 -5.30 3.28 -2.33
CA HIS A 27 -5.70 4.33 -1.40
C HIS A 27 -6.47 5.42 -2.15
N TYR A 28 -7.52 5.99 -1.56
CA TYR A 28 -8.38 6.95 -2.23
C TYR A 28 -7.74 8.34 -2.45
N TYR A 29 -6.49 8.56 -2.01
CA TYR A 29 -5.72 9.73 -2.44
C TYR A 29 -4.95 9.51 -3.75
N THR A 30 -4.95 8.30 -4.31
CA THR A 30 -4.31 8.03 -5.60
C THR A 30 -5.04 8.71 -6.74
N ARG A 31 -4.36 8.83 -7.89
CA ARG A 31 -4.95 9.43 -9.09
C ARG A 31 -6.20 8.69 -9.54
N PRO A 32 -7.17 9.37 -10.14
CA PRO A 32 -8.40 8.74 -10.64
C PRO A 32 -8.15 7.55 -11.57
N GLU A 33 -7.11 7.62 -12.40
CA GLU A 33 -6.76 6.54 -13.33
C GLU A 33 -6.31 5.26 -12.59
N VAL A 34 -5.62 5.42 -11.46
CA VAL A 34 -5.23 4.30 -10.59
C VAL A 34 -6.46 3.73 -9.88
N GLN A 35 -7.33 4.58 -9.38
CA GLN A 35 -8.58 4.17 -8.74
C GLN A 35 -9.48 3.40 -9.72
N ALA A 36 -9.47 3.79 -11.00
CA ALA A 36 -10.31 3.17 -12.03
C ALA A 36 -9.95 1.69 -12.34
N VAL A 37 -8.75 1.25 -11.98
CA VAL A 37 -8.31 -0.15 -12.15
C VAL A 37 -8.22 -0.92 -10.84
N ALA A 38 -8.50 -0.25 -9.72
CA ALA A 38 -8.47 -0.87 -8.40
C ALA A 38 -9.69 -1.78 -8.17
N ASP A 39 -9.48 -2.88 -7.48
CA ASP A 39 -10.56 -3.76 -7.01
C ASP A 39 -11.20 -3.23 -5.73
N PHE A 40 -10.42 -2.58 -4.90
CA PHE A 40 -10.88 -1.98 -3.64
C PHE A 40 -10.22 -0.62 -3.43
N LEU A 41 -11.03 0.33 -2.95
CA LEU A 41 -10.58 1.66 -2.53
C LEU A 41 -10.84 1.82 -1.03
N GLY A 42 -9.94 2.49 -0.35
CA GLY A 42 -10.09 2.76 1.07
C GLY A 42 -8.95 3.55 1.66
N ASP A 43 -9.03 3.76 2.96
CA ASP A 43 -7.92 4.25 3.77
C ASP A 43 -6.95 3.13 4.14
N SER A 44 -5.88 3.48 4.84
CA SER A 44 -4.83 2.53 5.23
C SER A 44 -5.36 1.34 6.03
N LEU A 45 -6.26 1.59 6.98
CA LEU A 45 -6.83 0.52 7.83
C LEU A 45 -7.78 -0.36 7.02
N ALA A 46 -8.68 0.23 6.26
CA ALA A 46 -9.64 -0.52 5.44
C ALA A 46 -8.93 -1.43 4.43
N LEU A 47 -7.87 -0.94 3.78
CA LEU A 47 -7.09 -1.73 2.83
C LEU A 47 -6.31 -2.84 3.51
N SER A 48 -5.77 -2.63 4.71
CA SER A 48 -5.07 -3.66 5.48
C SER A 48 -6.01 -4.78 5.89
N VAL A 49 -7.21 -4.45 6.36
CA VAL A 49 -8.25 -5.43 6.68
C VAL A 49 -8.68 -6.19 5.42
N ARG A 50 -8.85 -5.48 4.30
CA ARG A 50 -9.22 -6.10 3.02
C ARG A 50 -8.16 -7.07 2.52
N ALA A 51 -6.88 -6.72 2.68
CA ALA A 51 -5.76 -7.58 2.29
C ALA A 51 -5.84 -8.99 2.90
N GLN A 52 -6.30 -9.09 4.14
CA GLN A 52 -6.46 -10.37 4.84
C GLN A 52 -7.59 -11.24 4.28
N SER A 53 -8.61 -10.62 3.69
CA SER A 53 -9.84 -11.30 3.26
C SER A 53 -9.91 -11.60 1.77
N VAL A 54 -8.99 -11.09 0.95
CA VAL A 54 -9.01 -11.35 -0.49
C VAL A 54 -8.48 -12.74 -0.83
N ASP A 55 -9.17 -13.41 -1.75
CA ASP A 55 -8.72 -14.69 -2.30
C ASP A 55 -7.87 -14.44 -3.55
N ALA A 56 -6.66 -13.97 -3.32
CA ALA A 56 -5.68 -13.69 -4.37
C ALA A 56 -4.28 -14.03 -3.87
N ASP A 57 -3.42 -14.48 -4.79
CA ASP A 57 -2.02 -14.80 -4.48
C ASP A 57 -1.15 -13.55 -4.46
N VAL A 58 -1.55 -12.54 -5.23
CA VAL A 58 -0.79 -11.31 -5.41
C VAL A 58 -1.65 -10.11 -5.05
N ILE A 59 -1.11 -9.23 -4.22
CA ILE A 59 -1.69 -7.92 -3.90
C ILE A 59 -0.78 -6.84 -4.47
N LEU A 60 -1.29 -6.05 -5.40
CA LEU A 60 -0.66 -4.81 -5.82
C LEU A 60 -1.22 -3.67 -4.96
N PHE A 61 -0.38 -3.10 -4.12
CA PHE A 61 -0.78 -2.05 -3.21
C PHE A 61 -0.43 -0.67 -3.78
N ALA A 62 -1.43 0.04 -4.28
CA ALA A 62 -1.28 1.40 -4.81
C ALA A 62 -1.46 2.42 -3.67
N GLY A 63 -0.40 2.66 -2.96
CA GLY A 63 -0.30 3.57 -1.84
C GLY A 63 1.16 3.81 -1.48
N VAL A 64 1.41 4.24 -0.25
CA VAL A 64 2.77 4.44 0.23
C VAL A 64 3.39 3.14 0.73
N HIS A 65 4.72 3.11 0.77
CA HIS A 65 5.52 1.91 1.05
C HIS A 65 5.13 1.20 2.36
N PHE A 66 4.95 1.92 3.46
CA PHE A 66 4.62 1.31 4.74
C PHE A 66 3.26 0.59 4.76
N MET A 67 2.31 1.01 3.92
CA MET A 67 1.02 0.31 3.78
C MET A 67 1.21 -1.06 3.14
N ALA A 68 2.07 -1.16 2.14
CA ALA A 68 2.42 -2.44 1.53
C ALA A 68 3.16 -3.35 2.51
N GLU A 69 4.04 -2.80 3.34
CA GLU A 69 4.71 -3.54 4.42
C GLU A 69 3.70 -4.09 5.43
N THR A 70 2.74 -3.29 5.86
CA THR A 70 1.66 -3.73 6.75
C THR A 70 0.88 -4.87 6.12
N ALA A 71 0.49 -4.75 4.86
CA ALA A 71 -0.19 -5.83 4.14
C ALA A 71 0.65 -7.11 4.08
N LYS A 72 1.96 -6.99 3.87
CA LYS A 72 2.86 -8.16 3.86
C LYS A 72 2.99 -8.82 5.22
N VAL A 73 3.05 -8.05 6.29
CA VAL A 73 3.08 -8.58 7.67
C VAL A 73 1.79 -9.34 7.99
N LEU A 74 0.65 -8.81 7.57
CA LEU A 74 -0.66 -9.44 7.81
C LEU A 74 -0.92 -10.65 6.91
N CYS A 75 -0.31 -10.70 5.74
CA CYS A 75 -0.49 -11.75 4.75
C CYS A 75 0.87 -12.28 4.26
N PRO A 76 1.65 -12.93 5.14
CA PRO A 76 3.02 -13.33 4.80
C PRO A 76 3.10 -14.35 3.65
N GLU A 77 2.04 -15.10 3.41
CA GLU A 77 1.93 -16.08 2.33
C GLU A 77 1.68 -15.45 0.95
N LYS A 78 1.19 -14.22 0.92
CA LYS A 78 0.88 -13.52 -0.34
C LYS A 78 2.09 -12.74 -0.85
N LYS A 79 2.17 -12.59 -2.17
CA LYS A 79 3.11 -11.66 -2.79
C LYS A 79 2.50 -10.26 -2.75
N VAL A 80 3.15 -9.34 -2.05
CA VAL A 80 2.73 -7.94 -2.00
C VAL A 80 3.69 -7.10 -2.83
N LEU A 81 3.14 -6.39 -3.80
CA LEU A 81 3.86 -5.54 -4.73
C LEU A 81 3.46 -4.07 -4.54
N ILE A 82 4.38 -3.18 -4.83
CA ILE A 82 4.16 -1.73 -4.83
C ILE A 82 4.65 -1.14 -6.15
N PRO A 83 3.83 -0.31 -6.84
CA PRO A 83 4.23 0.26 -8.13
C PRO A 83 5.38 1.24 -8.05
N CYS A 84 5.50 1.96 -6.92
CA CYS A 84 6.52 2.97 -6.69
C CYS A 84 7.14 2.75 -5.30
N PRO A 85 8.30 2.08 -5.22
CA PRO A 85 8.96 1.82 -3.93
C PRO A 85 9.34 3.08 -3.15
N GLU A 86 9.54 4.19 -3.86
CA GLU A 86 9.88 5.50 -3.28
C GLU A 86 8.67 6.26 -2.76
N ALA A 87 7.46 5.77 -2.98
CA ALA A 87 6.24 6.40 -2.46
C ALA A 87 6.25 6.35 -0.93
N GLY A 88 6.56 7.47 -0.32
CA GLY A 88 6.72 7.65 1.12
C GLY A 88 5.66 8.58 1.71
N CYS A 89 5.79 8.81 3.00
CA CYS A 89 4.95 9.72 3.75
C CYS A 89 5.83 10.64 4.59
N SER A 90 5.78 11.94 4.31
CA SER A 90 6.56 12.92 5.05
C SER A 90 6.26 12.93 6.54
N LEU A 91 5.02 12.62 6.92
CA LEU A 91 4.62 12.52 8.31
C LEU A 91 5.29 11.32 9.00
N ALA A 92 5.31 10.16 8.36
CA ALA A 92 6.02 8.97 8.87
C ALA A 92 7.53 9.20 8.92
N ASP A 93 8.10 9.82 7.89
CA ASP A 93 9.54 10.12 7.79
C ASP A 93 10.01 11.17 8.81
N SER A 94 9.10 11.94 9.39
CA SER A 94 9.40 12.95 10.40
C SER A 94 9.76 12.37 11.78
N CYS A 95 9.59 11.07 11.96
CA CYS A 95 9.85 10.38 13.23
C CYS A 95 10.74 9.14 13.02
N PRO A 96 12.04 9.32 12.71
CA PRO A 96 12.97 8.20 12.56
C PRO A 96 13.10 7.39 13.86
N ALA A 97 13.18 6.07 13.73
CA ALA A 97 13.16 5.15 14.88
C ALA A 97 14.27 5.42 15.90
N ALA A 98 15.49 5.73 15.43
CA ALA A 98 16.63 6.00 16.32
C ALA A 98 16.42 7.30 17.12
N GLU A 99 15.95 8.36 16.48
CA GLU A 99 15.65 9.63 17.14
C GLU A 99 14.49 9.50 18.12
N PHE A 100 13.48 8.74 17.74
CA PHE A 100 12.36 8.44 18.63
C PHE A 100 12.78 7.63 19.85
N ALA A 101 13.64 6.62 19.69
CA ALA A 101 14.19 5.84 20.79
C ALA A 101 14.97 6.73 21.77
N ALA A 102 15.81 7.65 21.25
CA ALA A 102 16.55 8.61 22.07
C ALA A 102 15.61 9.58 22.82
N PHE A 103 14.55 10.02 22.15
CA PHE A 103 13.53 10.86 22.79
C PHE A 103 12.81 10.12 23.93
N LYS A 104 12.38 8.88 23.69
CA LYS A 104 11.74 8.04 24.72
C LYS A 104 12.63 7.86 25.96
N ALA A 105 13.92 7.67 25.75
CA ALA A 105 14.86 7.46 26.85
C ALA A 105 14.93 8.67 27.83
N LYS A 106 14.59 9.86 27.35
CA LYS A 106 14.53 11.08 28.19
C LYS A 106 13.29 11.13 29.09
N TYR A 107 12.28 10.34 28.78
CA TYR A 107 10.99 10.36 29.48
C TYR A 107 10.60 8.94 29.92
N PRO A 108 11.37 8.32 30.85
CA PRO A 108 11.07 6.98 31.31
C PRO A 108 9.70 6.92 32.01
N GLY A 109 9.00 5.83 31.82
CA GLY A 109 7.68 5.62 32.43
C GLY A 109 6.50 6.27 31.68
N HIS A 110 6.76 7.07 30.65
CA HIS A 110 5.70 7.63 29.80
C HIS A 110 5.22 6.60 28.79
N ARG A 111 3.92 6.60 28.57
CA ARG A 111 3.32 5.77 27.51
C ARG A 111 3.44 6.46 26.16
N VAL A 112 3.66 5.67 25.13
CA VAL A 112 3.63 6.15 23.74
C VAL A 112 2.22 5.96 23.20
N VAL A 113 1.67 7.02 22.66
CA VAL A 113 0.44 6.99 21.87
C VAL A 113 0.79 7.53 20.50
N SER A 114 0.50 6.76 19.47
CA SER A 114 0.83 7.07 18.09
C SER A 114 -0.34 6.75 17.17
N TYR A 115 -0.38 7.50 16.12
CA TYR A 115 -1.29 7.21 15.02
C TYR A 115 -0.71 6.12 14.14
#